data_855cc31d2479cb7364899a1ebf863f80
#
_entry.id   855cc31d2479cb7364899a1ebf863f80
#
_cell.length_a   1.000
_cell.length_b   1.000
_cell.length_c   1.000
_cell.angle_alpha   90.00
_cell.angle_beta   90.00
_cell.angle_gamma   90.00
#
_symmetry.space_group_name_H-M   'P 1'
#
loop_
_entity.id
_entity.type
_entity.pdbx_description
1 polymer ?
#
loop_
_entity_poly.entity_id
_entity_poly.type
_entity_poly.pdbx_seq_one_letter_code
_entity_poly.pdbx_strand_id
1 'polypeptide(L)'
;MTLSMLGIEKSFDQNHVLKKVDFELKPGEIRALMGENGAGKTTIIKHLCGFLVQDSGTVTIDNQEVLDNEALKQRVAFIPDELFFFRGYSLKEMGKYYAGIYPRWNQQLFEEMASDFGLKMTGNIGKFSKGMKKQAAFCLAMASVPDYLILDEPVDGLDPIVRRKLWHYIMGDVADREMTVLISSHNAKEMEDVCNYIGIIAGGKMIFEGDLLEMMPASVEEIFIEKLEGYQPQNNQEGGAADEK
;
A
#
# COMPACT_ATOMS: atom_id res chain seq x y z
N MET A 1 -8.31 5.13 15.30
CA MET A 1 -8.78 4.85 13.91
C MET A 1 -8.08 3.61 13.41
N THR A 2 -8.79 2.58 12.97
CA THR A 2 -8.19 1.30 12.58
C THR A 2 -8.72 0.87 11.23
N LEU A 3 -7.83 0.48 10.31
CA LEU A 3 -8.19 -0.17 9.04
C LEU A 3 -7.90 -1.66 9.19
N SER A 4 -8.90 -2.51 9.07
CA SER A 4 -8.79 -3.94 9.33
C SER A 4 -9.43 -4.80 8.26
N MET A 5 -8.85 -5.97 8.08
CA MET A 5 -9.36 -7.10 7.29
C MET A 5 -9.51 -8.30 8.22
N LEU A 6 -10.67 -8.96 8.17
CA LEU A 6 -10.94 -10.14 8.99
C LEU A 6 -11.43 -11.30 8.12
N GLY A 7 -10.70 -12.41 8.13
CA GLY A 7 -11.03 -13.64 7.44
C GLY A 7 -11.15 -13.49 5.93
N ILE A 8 -10.36 -12.63 5.30
CA ILE A 8 -10.48 -12.36 3.87
C ILE A 8 -10.03 -13.56 3.04
N GLU A 9 -10.94 -14.04 2.21
CA GLU A 9 -10.65 -14.99 1.14
C GLU A 9 -10.91 -14.37 -0.21
N LYS A 10 -10.06 -14.70 -1.19
CA LYS A 10 -10.20 -14.26 -2.57
C LYS A 10 -9.65 -15.25 -3.54
N SER A 11 -10.49 -15.64 -4.49
CA SER A 11 -10.12 -16.44 -5.64
C SER A 11 -10.32 -15.65 -6.94
N PHE A 12 -9.48 -15.92 -7.93
CA PHE A 12 -9.67 -15.51 -9.30
C PHE A 12 -9.66 -16.77 -10.16
N ASP A 13 -10.79 -17.06 -10.75
CA ASP A 13 -11.04 -18.33 -11.42
C ASP A 13 -10.77 -19.53 -10.50
N GLN A 14 -9.78 -20.38 -10.85
CA GLN A 14 -9.38 -21.52 -10.04
C GLN A 14 -8.22 -21.21 -9.08
N ASN A 15 -7.71 -19.98 -9.07
CA ASN A 15 -6.56 -19.61 -8.24
C ASN A 15 -7.02 -18.96 -6.93
N HIS A 16 -6.86 -19.65 -5.80
CA HIS A 16 -7.15 -19.14 -4.46
C HIS A 16 -5.98 -18.28 -3.97
N VAL A 17 -6.10 -16.95 -4.14
CA VAL A 17 -5.03 -15.97 -3.93
C VAL A 17 -4.91 -15.56 -2.47
N LEU A 18 -6.03 -15.32 -1.76
CA LEU A 18 -6.03 -15.01 -0.32
C LEU A 18 -6.81 -16.09 0.44
N LYS A 19 -6.23 -16.58 1.56
CA LYS A 19 -6.69 -17.75 2.30
C LYS A 19 -6.84 -17.41 3.79
N LYS A 20 -8.00 -16.83 4.17
CA LYS A 20 -8.29 -16.34 5.53
C LYS A 20 -7.23 -15.38 6.04
N VAL A 21 -7.07 -14.26 5.34
CA VAL A 21 -6.14 -13.22 5.74
C VAL A 21 -6.82 -12.33 6.79
N ASP A 22 -6.17 -12.24 7.94
CA ASP A 22 -6.42 -11.23 8.95
C ASP A 22 -5.29 -10.20 8.89
N PHE A 23 -5.62 -8.91 8.96
CA PHE A 23 -4.66 -7.83 8.86
C PHE A 23 -5.22 -6.55 9.48
N GLU A 24 -4.43 -5.86 10.28
CA GLU A 24 -4.86 -4.64 10.95
C GLU A 24 -3.77 -3.57 10.89
N LEU A 25 -4.15 -2.35 10.53
CA LEU A 25 -3.30 -1.15 10.55
C LEU A 25 -3.75 -0.21 11.66
N LYS A 26 -2.84 0.14 12.55
CA LYS A 26 -3.10 1.03 13.70
C LYS A 26 -2.69 2.48 13.37
N PRO A 27 -3.27 3.47 14.07
CA PRO A 27 -2.91 4.88 13.88
C PRO A 27 -1.40 5.11 14.08
N GLY A 28 -0.81 5.91 13.20
CA GLY A 28 0.62 6.26 13.28
C GLY A 28 1.58 5.12 12.93
N GLU A 29 1.07 4.00 12.45
CA GLU A 29 1.88 2.86 12.03
C GLU A 29 2.41 3.04 10.60
N ILE A 30 3.70 2.75 10.40
CA ILE A 30 4.29 2.58 9.06
C ILE A 30 4.61 1.10 8.91
N ARG A 31 3.76 0.37 8.20
CA ARG A 31 3.90 -1.08 8.03
C ARG A 31 4.45 -1.44 6.66
N ALA A 32 5.49 -2.28 6.64
CA ALA A 32 5.90 -2.99 5.44
C ALA A 32 5.05 -4.25 5.25
N LEU A 33 4.45 -4.42 4.08
CA LEU A 33 3.84 -5.67 3.62
C LEU A 33 4.80 -6.35 2.65
N MET A 34 5.47 -7.39 3.12
CA MET A 34 6.50 -8.10 2.38
C MET A 34 6.02 -9.47 1.92
N GLY A 35 6.63 -9.96 0.85
CA GLY A 35 6.33 -11.28 0.29
C GLY A 35 6.85 -11.40 -1.13
N GLU A 36 6.96 -12.63 -1.62
CA GLU A 36 7.35 -12.89 -3.00
C GLU A 36 6.35 -12.32 -4.01
N ASN A 37 6.77 -12.25 -5.27
CA ASN A 37 5.85 -11.88 -6.36
C ASN A 37 4.74 -12.91 -6.47
N GLY A 38 3.49 -12.43 -6.56
CA GLY A 38 2.31 -13.30 -6.59
C GLY A 38 1.83 -13.79 -5.21
N ALA A 39 2.49 -13.44 -4.10
CA ALA A 39 2.07 -13.85 -2.75
C ALA A 39 0.70 -13.30 -2.31
N GLY A 40 0.19 -12.24 -2.97
CA GLY A 40 -1.11 -11.63 -2.67
C GLY A 40 -1.04 -10.19 -2.17
N LYS A 41 0.14 -9.54 -2.10
CA LYS A 41 0.32 -8.16 -1.61
C LYS A 41 -0.63 -7.16 -2.26
N THR A 42 -0.59 -7.04 -3.59
CA THR A 42 -1.46 -6.13 -4.35
C THR A 42 -2.95 -6.49 -4.18
N THR A 43 -3.28 -7.76 -3.98
CA THR A 43 -4.66 -8.19 -3.72
C THR A 43 -5.14 -7.70 -2.34
N ILE A 44 -4.32 -7.83 -1.29
CA ILE A 44 -4.59 -7.23 0.03
C ILE A 44 -4.82 -5.73 -0.12
N ILE A 45 -3.89 -5.01 -0.74
CA ILE A 45 -3.98 -3.56 -0.96
C ILE A 45 -5.29 -3.17 -1.64
N LYS A 46 -5.67 -3.87 -2.72
CA LYS A 46 -6.92 -3.58 -3.44
C LYS A 46 -8.17 -3.80 -2.61
N HIS A 47 -8.18 -4.77 -1.68
CA HIS A 47 -9.28 -4.95 -0.74
C HIS A 47 -9.32 -3.82 0.30
N LEU A 48 -8.19 -3.44 0.88
CA LEU A 48 -8.09 -2.32 1.84
C LEU A 48 -8.57 -0.99 1.22
N CYS A 49 -8.33 -0.80 -0.08
CA CYS A 49 -8.83 0.37 -0.81
C CYS A 49 -10.30 0.25 -1.26
N GLY A 50 -10.95 -0.88 -1.03
CA GLY A 50 -12.32 -1.14 -1.49
C GLY A 50 -12.46 -1.22 -3.01
N PHE A 51 -11.39 -1.67 -3.73
CA PHE A 51 -11.41 -1.88 -5.19
C PHE A 51 -11.77 -3.30 -5.58
N LEU A 52 -11.68 -4.24 -4.65
CA LEU A 52 -12.05 -5.65 -4.85
C LEU A 52 -13.09 -6.06 -3.83
N VAL A 53 -14.06 -6.86 -4.29
CA VAL A 53 -15.01 -7.57 -3.45
C VAL A 53 -14.37 -8.89 -3.03
N GLN A 54 -14.33 -9.15 -1.75
CA GLN A 54 -13.88 -10.42 -1.17
C GLN A 54 -14.92 -11.53 -1.41
N ASP A 55 -14.45 -12.77 -1.42
CA ASP A 55 -15.34 -13.94 -1.51
C ASP A 55 -15.89 -14.29 -0.11
N SER A 56 -15.10 -14.04 0.95
CA SER A 56 -15.53 -14.09 2.35
C SER A 56 -14.73 -13.10 3.21
N GLY A 57 -15.20 -12.85 4.43
CA GLY A 57 -14.61 -11.91 5.37
C GLY A 57 -15.10 -10.47 5.20
N THR A 58 -14.49 -9.53 5.95
CA THR A 58 -14.88 -8.11 5.95
C THR A 58 -13.66 -7.20 5.96
N VAL A 59 -13.78 -6.03 5.30
CA VAL A 59 -12.80 -4.93 5.35
C VAL A 59 -13.47 -3.71 5.95
N THR A 60 -12.92 -3.19 7.04
CA THR A 60 -13.53 -2.06 7.77
C THR A 60 -12.53 -0.97 8.11
N ILE A 61 -13.02 0.27 8.16
CA ILE A 61 -12.39 1.41 8.82
C ILE A 61 -13.28 1.80 10.00
N ASP A 62 -12.72 1.80 11.21
CA ASP A 62 -13.46 2.12 12.44
C ASP A 62 -14.77 1.30 12.58
N ASN A 63 -14.72 0.00 12.26
CA ASN A 63 -15.86 -0.95 12.25
C ASN A 63 -16.96 -0.65 11.21
N GLN A 64 -16.71 0.20 10.22
CA GLN A 64 -17.60 0.44 9.09
C GLN A 64 -17.00 -0.15 7.82
N GLU A 65 -17.81 -0.86 7.03
CA GLU A 65 -17.35 -1.46 5.78
C GLU A 65 -16.87 -0.41 4.78
N VAL A 66 -15.71 -0.70 4.15
CA VAL A 66 -15.08 0.19 3.16
C VAL A 66 -15.74 0.07 1.79
N LEU A 67 -16.25 -1.13 1.47
CA LEU A 67 -16.91 -1.37 0.17
C LEU A 67 -18.13 -0.47 0.03
N ASP A 68 -18.25 0.20 -1.12
CA ASP A 68 -19.34 1.13 -1.46
C ASP A 68 -19.53 2.32 -0.49
N ASN A 69 -18.52 2.62 0.33
CA ASN A 69 -18.54 3.75 1.26
C ASN A 69 -17.58 4.86 0.78
N GLU A 70 -18.12 5.83 0.02
CA GLU A 70 -17.32 6.93 -0.54
C GLU A 70 -16.62 7.77 0.54
N ALA A 71 -17.30 8.04 1.66
CA ALA A 71 -16.75 8.85 2.75
C ALA A 71 -15.52 8.18 3.39
N LEU A 72 -15.52 6.85 3.52
CA LEU A 72 -14.35 6.11 4.01
C LEU A 72 -13.25 6.04 2.94
N LYS A 73 -13.60 5.83 1.68
CA LYS A 73 -12.62 5.81 0.58
C LYS A 73 -11.88 7.14 0.42
N GLN A 74 -12.52 8.27 0.71
CA GLN A 74 -11.88 9.58 0.71
C GLN A 74 -10.83 9.77 1.83
N ARG A 75 -10.81 8.86 2.82
CA ARG A 75 -9.79 8.84 3.89
C ARG A 75 -8.55 8.02 3.51
N VAL A 76 -8.61 7.29 2.39
CA VAL A 76 -7.54 6.42 1.89
C VAL A 76 -6.95 7.01 0.62
N ALA A 77 -5.64 7.24 0.60
CA ALA A 77 -4.91 7.54 -0.62
C ALA A 77 -4.11 6.31 -1.04
N PHE A 78 -4.18 5.97 -2.32
CA PHE A 78 -3.48 4.82 -2.88
C PHE A 78 -2.59 5.24 -4.04
N ILE A 79 -1.33 4.81 -4.01
CA ILE A 79 -0.38 4.96 -5.11
C ILE A 79 -0.02 3.57 -5.61
N PRO A 80 -0.55 3.13 -6.77
CA PRO A 80 -0.20 1.85 -7.38
C PRO A 80 1.17 1.90 -8.05
N ASP A 81 1.78 0.75 -8.29
CA ASP A 81 3.02 0.67 -9.09
C ASP A 81 2.78 1.15 -10.54
N GLU A 82 1.67 0.73 -11.17
CA GLU A 82 1.24 1.27 -12.47
C GLU A 82 0.38 2.52 -12.29
N LEU A 83 0.98 3.67 -12.58
CA LEU A 83 0.34 4.97 -12.40
C LEU A 83 -0.58 5.31 -13.57
N PHE A 84 -1.78 5.79 -13.24
CA PHE A 84 -2.73 6.32 -14.20
C PHE A 84 -2.89 7.83 -14.07
N PHE A 85 -2.80 8.54 -15.20
CA PHE A 85 -3.13 9.97 -15.31
C PHE A 85 -4.02 10.18 -16.52
N PHE A 86 -4.94 11.11 -16.43
CA PHE A 86 -5.80 11.45 -17.58
C PHE A 86 -4.94 11.95 -18.76
N ARG A 87 -5.24 11.42 -19.93
CA ARG A 87 -4.47 11.73 -21.13
C ARG A 87 -4.55 13.23 -21.43
N GLY A 88 -3.40 13.85 -21.59
CA GLY A 88 -3.29 15.28 -21.91
C GLY A 88 -3.32 16.21 -20.71
N TYR A 89 -3.68 15.73 -19.51
CA TYR A 89 -3.73 16.57 -18.31
C TYR A 89 -2.34 17.01 -17.85
N SER A 90 -2.30 18.23 -17.34
CA SER A 90 -1.18 18.78 -16.57
C SER A 90 -1.31 18.40 -15.08
N LEU A 91 -0.24 18.55 -14.31
CA LEU A 91 -0.26 18.33 -12.87
C LEU A 91 -1.28 19.26 -12.18
N LYS A 92 -1.40 20.51 -12.63
CA LYS A 92 -2.39 21.49 -12.15
C LYS A 92 -3.83 21.02 -12.39
N GLU A 93 -4.13 20.44 -13.55
CA GLU A 93 -5.45 19.92 -13.88
C GLU A 93 -5.77 18.66 -13.06
N MET A 94 -4.79 17.78 -12.84
CA MET A 94 -4.95 16.66 -11.93
C MET A 94 -5.22 17.13 -10.50
N GLY A 95 -4.50 18.14 -10.00
CA GLY A 95 -4.77 18.74 -8.69
C GLY A 95 -6.19 19.29 -8.56
N LYS A 96 -6.70 19.98 -9.58
CA LYS A 96 -8.09 20.44 -9.60
C LYS A 96 -9.10 19.29 -9.55
N TYR A 97 -8.81 18.20 -10.25
CA TYR A 97 -9.65 17.00 -10.22
C TYR A 97 -9.69 16.38 -8.82
N TYR A 98 -8.52 16.24 -8.16
CA TYR A 98 -8.42 15.74 -6.78
C TYR A 98 -9.13 16.66 -5.79
N ALA A 99 -8.98 17.98 -5.92
CA ALA A 99 -9.68 18.96 -5.10
C ALA A 99 -11.22 18.86 -5.18
N GLY A 100 -11.74 18.37 -6.31
CA GLY A 100 -13.19 18.11 -6.47
C GLY A 100 -13.67 16.82 -5.81
N ILE A 101 -12.76 15.87 -5.50
CA ILE A 101 -13.09 14.55 -4.94
C ILE A 101 -12.79 14.49 -3.43
N TYR A 102 -11.65 15.04 -3.02
CA TYR A 102 -11.16 14.94 -1.64
C TYR A 102 -11.51 16.18 -0.82
N PRO A 103 -12.42 16.08 0.18
CA PRO A 103 -12.89 17.25 0.94
C PRO A 103 -11.79 17.95 1.75
N ARG A 104 -10.71 17.20 2.10
CA ARG A 104 -9.58 17.73 2.87
C ARG A 104 -8.41 18.17 2.00
N TRP A 105 -8.64 18.37 0.68
CA TRP A 105 -7.58 18.78 -0.24
C TRP A 105 -6.84 20.02 0.23
N ASN A 106 -5.52 19.92 0.32
CA ASN A 106 -4.62 21.02 0.69
C ASN A 106 -3.86 21.53 -0.53
N GLN A 107 -4.35 22.62 -1.12
CA GLN A 107 -3.76 23.24 -2.31
C GLN A 107 -2.34 23.78 -2.04
N GLN A 108 -2.11 24.34 -0.87
CA GLN A 108 -0.79 24.88 -0.51
C GLN A 108 0.25 23.76 -0.43
N LEU A 109 -0.04 22.68 0.30
CA LEU A 109 0.83 21.51 0.40
C LEU A 109 1.14 20.92 -0.99
N PHE A 110 0.13 20.84 -1.86
CA PHE A 110 0.30 20.35 -3.23
C PHE A 110 1.31 21.18 -4.02
N GLU A 111 1.21 22.51 -3.96
CA GLU A 111 2.10 23.44 -4.67
C GLU A 111 3.52 23.45 -4.08
N GLU A 112 3.64 23.41 -2.76
CA GLU A 112 4.92 23.31 -2.05
C GLU A 112 5.67 22.03 -2.41
N MET A 113 5.00 20.87 -2.36
CA MET A 113 5.59 19.60 -2.72
C MET A 113 5.98 19.55 -4.20
N ALA A 114 5.11 20.02 -5.10
CA ALA A 114 5.43 20.07 -6.53
C ALA A 114 6.65 20.93 -6.81
N SER A 115 6.79 22.07 -6.12
CA SER A 115 7.96 22.95 -6.18
C SER A 115 9.23 22.28 -5.65
N ASP A 116 9.14 21.61 -4.49
CA ASP A 116 10.27 20.92 -3.85
C ASP A 116 10.80 19.75 -4.70
N PHE A 117 9.89 19.02 -5.37
CA PHE A 117 10.28 17.99 -6.34
C PHE A 117 10.68 18.55 -7.72
N GLY A 118 10.60 19.87 -7.94
CA GLY A 118 10.92 20.49 -9.22
C GLY A 118 9.96 20.13 -10.35
N LEU A 119 8.71 19.78 -10.03
CA LEU A 119 7.70 19.40 -11.00
C LEU A 119 7.06 20.62 -11.65
N LYS A 120 6.90 20.56 -12.98
CA LYS A 120 6.16 21.61 -13.71
C LYS A 120 4.66 21.41 -13.53
N MET A 121 3.98 22.41 -13.00
CA MET A 121 2.53 22.42 -12.81
C MET A 121 1.75 22.43 -14.14
N THR A 122 2.36 22.97 -15.19
CA THR A 122 1.79 23.09 -16.54
C THR A 122 2.45 22.12 -17.50
N GLY A 123 1.76 21.76 -18.57
CA GLY A 123 2.23 20.79 -19.55
C GLY A 123 1.73 19.37 -19.26
N ASN A 124 1.81 18.52 -20.23
CA ASN A 124 1.24 17.15 -20.17
C ASN A 124 2.07 16.23 -19.27
N ILE A 125 1.49 15.69 -18.18
CA ILE A 125 2.10 14.70 -17.30
C ILE A 125 2.56 13.45 -18.06
N GLY A 126 1.90 13.10 -19.15
CA GLY A 126 2.30 11.98 -20.00
C GLY A 126 3.75 12.04 -20.48
N LYS A 127 4.32 13.26 -20.55
CA LYS A 127 5.71 13.51 -20.92
C LYS A 127 6.70 13.44 -19.76
N PHE A 128 6.24 13.25 -18.53
CA PHE A 128 7.11 13.08 -17.36
C PHE A 128 7.85 11.74 -17.44
N SER A 129 9.07 11.69 -16.92
CA SER A 129 9.77 10.41 -16.69
C SER A 129 8.99 9.52 -15.71
N LYS A 130 9.32 8.22 -15.63
CA LYS A 130 8.70 7.30 -14.65
C LYS A 130 8.83 7.86 -13.22
N GLY A 131 10.01 8.33 -12.83
CA GLY A 131 10.25 8.94 -11.52
C GLY A 131 9.43 10.22 -11.29
N MET A 132 9.38 11.14 -12.26
CA MET A 132 8.55 12.36 -12.15
C MET A 132 7.05 12.03 -12.04
N LYS A 133 6.58 10.98 -12.67
CA LYS A 133 5.19 10.50 -12.53
C LYS A 133 4.92 9.98 -11.12
N LYS A 134 5.86 9.21 -10.53
CA LYS A 134 5.76 8.76 -9.12
C LYS A 134 5.73 9.95 -8.15
N GLN A 135 6.58 10.94 -8.36
CA GLN A 135 6.56 12.19 -7.57
C GLN A 135 5.23 12.94 -7.71
N ALA A 136 4.70 13.06 -8.92
CA ALA A 136 3.41 13.71 -9.15
C ALA A 136 2.24 12.98 -8.47
N ALA A 137 2.20 11.65 -8.55
CA ALA A 137 1.22 10.83 -7.85
C ALA A 137 1.33 11.01 -6.32
N PHE A 138 2.54 11.07 -5.81
CA PHE A 138 2.80 11.31 -4.40
C PHE A 138 2.31 12.68 -3.93
N CYS A 139 2.60 13.77 -4.68
CA CYS A 139 2.06 15.10 -4.37
C CYS A 139 0.52 15.11 -4.32
N LEU A 140 -0.14 14.45 -5.28
CA LEU A 140 -1.59 14.35 -5.32
C LEU A 140 -2.16 13.57 -4.13
N ALA A 141 -1.54 12.43 -3.79
CA ALA A 141 -1.96 11.60 -2.67
C ALA A 141 -1.81 12.32 -1.33
N MET A 142 -0.64 12.91 -1.06
CA MET A 142 -0.38 13.63 0.20
C MET A 142 -1.26 14.87 0.37
N ALA A 143 -1.47 15.62 -0.71
CA ALA A 143 -2.33 16.80 -0.68
C ALA A 143 -3.81 16.49 -0.46
N SER A 144 -4.26 15.25 -0.64
CA SER A 144 -5.63 14.82 -0.26
C SER A 144 -5.80 14.70 1.26
N VAL A 145 -4.72 14.83 2.03
CA VAL A 145 -4.65 14.72 3.50
C VAL A 145 -5.33 13.41 4.00
N PRO A 146 -4.84 12.25 3.54
CA PRO A 146 -5.46 10.97 3.86
C PRO A 146 -5.19 10.56 5.31
N ASP A 147 -6.07 9.75 5.92
CA ASP A 147 -5.78 9.08 7.18
C ASP A 147 -4.91 7.83 6.96
N TYR A 148 -5.09 7.19 5.79
CA TYR A 148 -4.36 6.00 5.37
C TYR A 148 -3.68 6.23 4.03
N LEU A 149 -2.36 6.11 3.99
CA LEU A 149 -1.56 6.16 2.76
C LEU A 149 -1.10 4.75 2.40
N ILE A 150 -1.56 4.23 1.28
CA ILE A 150 -1.22 2.89 0.80
C ILE A 150 -0.35 3.01 -0.45
N LEU A 151 0.81 2.38 -0.41
CA LEU A 151 1.85 2.50 -1.42
C LEU A 151 2.24 1.12 -1.96
N ASP A 152 2.09 0.90 -3.26
CA ASP A 152 2.51 -0.34 -3.92
C ASP A 152 3.83 -0.11 -4.66
N GLU A 153 4.94 -0.67 -4.15
CA GLU A 153 6.31 -0.53 -4.67
C GLU A 153 6.71 0.95 -4.96
N PRO A 154 6.58 1.88 -3.99
CA PRO A 154 6.58 3.32 -4.25
C PRO A 154 7.93 3.86 -4.71
N VAL A 155 9.02 3.26 -4.27
CA VAL A 155 10.38 3.84 -4.45
C VAL A 155 11.16 3.21 -5.58
N ASP A 156 10.62 2.21 -6.24
CA ASP A 156 11.24 1.58 -7.40
C ASP A 156 11.53 2.60 -8.51
N GLY A 157 12.82 2.69 -8.90
CA GLY A 157 13.27 3.58 -9.96
C GLY A 157 13.34 5.05 -9.58
N LEU A 158 13.23 5.40 -8.29
CA LEU A 158 13.51 6.73 -7.78
C LEU A 158 14.99 6.86 -7.39
N ASP A 159 15.56 8.04 -7.65
CA ASP A 159 16.90 8.36 -7.15
C ASP A 159 16.91 8.55 -5.62
N PRO A 160 18.05 8.35 -4.94
CA PRO A 160 18.13 8.40 -3.48
C PRO A 160 17.70 9.75 -2.86
N ILE A 161 17.89 10.87 -3.57
CA ILE A 161 17.53 12.20 -3.06
C ILE A 161 16.01 12.35 -3.03
N VAL A 162 15.34 11.96 -4.13
CA VAL A 162 13.87 11.98 -4.23
C VAL A 162 13.27 11.04 -3.21
N ARG A 163 13.80 9.82 -3.06
CA ARG A 163 13.37 8.85 -2.07
C ARG A 163 13.41 9.42 -0.66
N ARG A 164 14.53 10.06 -0.28
CA ARG A 164 14.67 10.67 1.04
C ARG A 164 13.67 11.80 1.31
N LYS A 165 13.36 12.63 0.29
CA LYS A 165 12.32 13.65 0.40
C LYS A 165 10.94 13.03 0.61
N LEU A 166 10.61 11.97 -0.14
CA LEU A 166 9.34 11.27 -0.03
C LEU A 166 9.14 10.73 1.40
N TRP A 167 10.16 10.05 1.96
CA TRP A 167 10.12 9.56 3.33
C TRP A 167 10.00 10.68 4.36
N HIS A 168 10.66 11.82 4.13
CA HIS A 168 10.55 12.97 5.02
C HIS A 168 9.10 13.50 5.12
N TYR A 169 8.40 13.63 4.01
CA TYR A 169 6.98 14.01 4.00
C TYR A 169 6.10 12.98 4.70
N ILE A 170 6.31 11.69 4.46
CA ILE A 170 5.55 10.61 5.10
C ILE A 170 5.76 10.65 6.61
N MET A 171 7.01 10.66 7.07
CA MET A 171 7.33 10.67 8.50
C MET A 171 6.78 11.92 9.21
N GLY A 172 6.81 13.09 8.55
CA GLY A 172 6.20 14.30 9.07
C GLY A 172 4.71 14.13 9.34
N ASP A 173 3.95 13.67 8.34
CA ASP A 173 2.51 13.45 8.47
C ASP A 173 2.15 12.34 9.49
N VAL A 174 2.98 11.31 9.60
CA VAL A 174 2.81 10.27 10.63
C VAL A 174 3.00 10.86 12.03
N ALA A 175 4.03 11.68 12.23
CA ALA A 175 4.32 12.32 13.52
C ALA A 175 3.28 13.39 13.90
N ASP A 176 2.84 14.20 12.93
CA ASP A 176 2.00 15.37 13.20
C ASP A 176 0.51 15.03 13.36
N ARG A 177 0.02 14.02 12.65
CA ARG A 177 -1.41 13.70 12.60
C ARG A 177 -1.76 12.21 12.67
N GLU A 178 -0.81 11.38 13.05
CA GLU A 178 -0.98 9.91 13.18
C GLU A 178 -1.46 9.26 11.86
N MET A 179 -1.03 9.78 10.70
CA MET A 179 -1.29 9.12 9.43
C MET A 179 -0.76 7.70 9.46
N THR A 180 -1.56 6.75 9.02
CA THR A 180 -1.16 5.35 8.95
C THR A 180 -0.69 5.01 7.53
N VAL A 181 0.42 4.28 7.42
CA VAL A 181 1.04 3.99 6.12
C VAL A 181 1.22 2.49 5.94
N LEU A 182 0.80 1.98 4.78
CA LEU A 182 1.10 0.63 4.32
C LEU A 182 1.98 0.70 3.07
N ILE A 183 3.10 0.01 3.10
CA ILE A 183 4.04 -0.03 1.98
C ILE A 183 4.22 -1.48 1.56
N SER A 184 3.82 -1.85 0.33
CA SER A 184 4.27 -3.11 -0.21
C SER A 184 5.69 -2.96 -0.74
N SER A 185 6.54 -3.91 -0.43
CA SER A 185 7.90 -3.97 -0.97
C SER A 185 8.43 -5.40 -1.00
N HIS A 186 9.33 -5.64 -1.92
CA HIS A 186 10.18 -6.83 -1.94
C HIS A 186 11.61 -6.52 -1.46
N ASN A 187 11.92 -5.26 -1.16
CA ASN A 187 13.24 -4.79 -0.70
C ASN A 187 13.24 -4.59 0.82
N ALA A 188 13.67 -5.60 1.56
CA ALA A 188 13.71 -5.59 3.03
C ALA A 188 14.57 -4.46 3.59
N LYS A 189 15.73 -4.20 2.98
CA LYS A 189 16.68 -3.20 3.44
C LYS A 189 16.13 -1.76 3.40
N GLU A 190 15.28 -1.45 2.42
CA GLU A 190 14.65 -0.13 2.34
C GLU A 190 13.57 0.06 3.41
N MET A 191 12.94 -1.03 3.83
CA MET A 191 11.87 -0.98 4.84
C MET A 191 12.42 -0.82 6.25
N GLU A 192 13.64 -1.28 6.52
CA GLU A 192 14.29 -1.20 7.82
C GLU A 192 14.45 0.23 8.34
N ASP A 193 14.74 1.17 7.44
CA ASP A 193 14.96 2.57 7.79
C ASP A 193 13.67 3.38 7.98
N VAL A 194 12.51 2.85 7.54
CA VAL A 194 11.28 3.63 7.41
C VAL A 194 10.12 3.04 8.22
N CYS A 195 10.03 1.72 8.28
CA CYS A 195 8.89 1.05 8.90
C CYS A 195 9.14 0.80 10.40
N ASN A 196 8.06 0.85 11.18
CA ASN A 196 8.06 0.39 12.57
C ASN A 196 7.38 -0.97 12.73
N TYR A 197 6.63 -1.43 11.73
CA TYR A 197 5.96 -2.72 11.69
C TYR A 197 6.23 -3.47 10.38
N ILE A 198 6.24 -4.81 10.47
CA ILE A 198 6.38 -5.69 9.31
C ILE A 198 5.25 -6.73 9.30
N GLY A 199 4.70 -6.98 8.12
CA GLY A 199 3.84 -8.12 7.81
C GLY A 199 4.41 -8.91 6.65
N ILE A 200 4.48 -10.24 6.76
CA ILE A 200 4.98 -11.12 5.70
C ILE A 200 3.85 -12.01 5.22
N ILE A 201 3.60 -11.97 3.91
CA ILE A 201 2.62 -12.83 3.24
C ILE A 201 3.32 -13.86 2.36
N ALA A 202 2.91 -15.13 2.47
CA ALA A 202 3.33 -16.21 1.59
C ALA A 202 2.17 -17.16 1.29
N GLY A 203 2.07 -17.61 0.04
CA GLY A 203 1.03 -18.54 -0.41
C GLY A 203 -0.41 -18.11 -0.11
N GLY A 204 -0.66 -16.79 -0.06
CA GLY A 204 -1.96 -16.19 0.23
C GLY A 204 -2.33 -16.13 1.72
N LYS A 205 -1.38 -16.31 2.63
CA LYS A 205 -1.59 -16.22 4.09
C LYS A 205 -0.61 -15.24 4.70
N MET A 206 -1.04 -14.49 5.72
CA MET A 206 -0.09 -13.80 6.61
C MET A 206 0.65 -14.86 7.42
N ILE A 207 1.97 -14.93 7.27
CA ILE A 207 2.82 -15.91 7.97
C ILE A 207 3.56 -15.30 9.14
N PHE A 208 3.65 -13.97 9.17
CA PHE A 208 4.29 -13.23 10.24
C PHE A 208 3.79 -11.79 10.30
N GLU A 209 3.69 -11.25 11.51
CA GLU A 209 3.50 -9.82 11.81
C GLU A 209 4.29 -9.49 13.08
N GLY A 210 4.95 -8.33 13.11
CA GLY A 210 5.75 -7.93 14.26
C GLY A 210 6.14 -6.45 14.26
N ASP A 211 6.42 -5.95 15.48
CA ASP A 211 7.04 -4.65 15.72
C ASP A 211 8.54 -4.79 15.54
N LEU A 212 9.13 -3.95 14.70
CA LEU A 212 10.57 -4.01 14.41
C LEU A 212 11.44 -3.61 15.61
N LEU A 213 10.93 -2.76 16.50
CA LEU A 213 11.67 -2.38 17.71
C LEU A 213 11.80 -3.54 18.69
N GLU A 214 10.79 -4.41 18.78
CA GLU A 214 10.83 -5.61 19.64
C GLU A 214 11.74 -6.70 19.08
N MET A 215 12.05 -6.64 17.79
CA MET A 215 12.80 -7.68 17.08
C MET A 215 14.31 -7.37 16.97
N MET A 216 14.74 -6.17 17.33
CA MET A 216 16.16 -5.83 17.32
C MET A 216 16.99 -6.76 18.22
N PRO A 217 18.20 -7.19 17.81
CA PRO A 217 19.01 -6.63 16.72
C PRO A 217 18.85 -7.30 15.34
N ALA A 218 17.86 -8.18 15.10
CA ALA A 218 17.69 -8.82 13.80
C ALA A 218 17.29 -7.79 12.73
N SER A 219 17.87 -7.89 11.53
CA SER A 219 17.50 -7.07 10.39
C SER A 219 16.17 -7.51 9.76
N VAL A 220 15.49 -6.61 9.07
CA VAL A 220 14.26 -6.96 8.31
C VAL A 220 14.53 -8.04 7.28
N GLU A 221 15.71 -8.05 6.66
CA GLU A 221 16.12 -9.06 5.69
C GLU A 221 16.27 -10.44 6.33
N GLU A 222 16.93 -10.52 7.49
CA GLU A 222 17.08 -11.78 8.24
C GLU A 222 15.72 -12.36 8.66
N ILE A 223 14.84 -11.51 9.20
CA ILE A 223 13.48 -11.90 9.58
C ILE A 223 12.71 -12.42 8.36
N PHE A 224 12.76 -11.68 7.24
CA PHE A 224 12.06 -12.04 6.02
C PHE A 224 12.51 -13.40 5.48
N ILE A 225 13.81 -13.64 5.41
CA ILE A 225 14.40 -14.92 4.95
C ILE A 225 13.99 -16.05 5.91
N GLU A 226 14.19 -15.88 7.22
CA GLU A 226 13.85 -16.91 8.23
C GLU A 226 12.37 -17.34 8.13
N LYS A 227 11.46 -16.36 8.02
CA LYS A 227 10.02 -16.68 7.97
C LYS A 227 9.59 -17.32 6.66
N LEU A 228 10.22 -16.97 5.54
CA LEU A 228 9.96 -17.62 4.25
C LEU A 228 10.53 -19.04 4.20
N GLU A 229 11.75 -19.26 4.68
CA GLU A 229 12.36 -20.60 4.72
C GLU A 229 11.61 -21.55 5.67
N GLY A 230 11.08 -21.02 6.78
CA GLY A 230 10.23 -21.76 7.72
C GLY A 230 8.83 -22.05 7.20
N TYR A 231 8.39 -21.37 6.15
CA TYR A 231 7.06 -21.56 5.59
C TYR A 231 7.02 -22.74 4.62
N GLN A 232 6.34 -23.83 5.04
CA GLN A 232 6.02 -24.93 4.14
C GLN A 232 4.58 -24.76 3.62
N PRO A 233 4.37 -24.56 2.30
CA PRO A 233 3.04 -24.54 1.74
C PRO A 233 2.36 -25.88 2.00
N GLN A 234 1.21 -25.86 2.65
CA GLN A 234 0.39 -27.06 2.80
C GLN A 234 -0.03 -27.50 1.40
N ASN A 235 0.58 -28.59 0.89
CA ASN A 235 0.12 -29.28 -0.29
C ASN A 235 -1.26 -29.87 0.03
N ASN A 236 -2.33 -29.21 -0.43
CA ASN A 236 -3.64 -29.83 -0.51
C ASN A 236 -3.56 -30.95 -1.57
N GLN A 237 -3.16 -32.12 -1.13
CA GLN A 237 -3.50 -33.36 -1.80
C GLN A 237 -4.97 -33.64 -1.45
N GLU A 238 -5.89 -32.97 -2.11
CA GLU A 238 -7.29 -33.41 -2.13
C GLU A 238 -7.62 -33.92 -3.54
N GLY A 239 -7.88 -35.23 -3.59
CA GLY A 239 -8.78 -35.81 -4.56
C GLY A 239 -8.21 -36.44 -5.81
N GLY A 240 -7.43 -37.47 -5.63
CA GLY A 240 -7.29 -38.52 -6.64
C GLY A 240 -7.76 -39.87 -6.08
N ALA A 241 -9.01 -39.97 -5.68
CA ALA A 241 -9.63 -41.29 -5.52
C ALA A 241 -10.16 -41.68 -6.89
N ALA A 242 -9.39 -42.47 -7.58
CA ALA A 242 -9.83 -43.21 -8.75
C ALA A 242 -10.94 -44.19 -8.31
N ASP A 243 -12.13 -44.05 -8.84
CA ASP A 243 -13.10 -45.13 -8.93
C ASP A 243 -12.63 -46.08 -10.03
N GLU A 244 -11.95 -47.12 -9.62
CA GLU A 244 -11.98 -48.40 -10.34
C GLU A 244 -13.25 -49.15 -9.90
N LYS A 245 -14.21 -49.20 -10.77
CA LYS A 245 -15.02 -50.45 -11.02
C LYS A 245 -15.87 -50.25 -12.26
#